data_feabbc0e51797c335a4400420502d8fa
#
_entry.id   feabbc0e51797c335a4400420502d8fa
#
_cell.length_a   1.000
_cell.length_b   1.000
_cell.length_c   1.000
_cell.angle_alpha   90.00
_cell.angle_beta   90.00
_cell.angle_gamma   90.00
#
_symmetry.space_group_name_H-M   'P 1'
#
loop_
_entity.id
_entity.type
_entity.pdbx_description
1 polymer ?
#
loop_
_entity_poly.entity_id
_entity_poly.type
_entity_poly.pdbx_seq_one_letter_code
_entity_poly.pdbx_strand_id
1 'polypeptide(L)'
;SDDQEPKRIAWLQCIGSRDTNQCGNSYCSSVCCMYAMKDAMIAKEHAHGGLDCTIFNMDIRSFGKDYEKYYNRAIKDGIRFVRSRVHSVDVLPETGNLSLRYVDEAGGLQVEEYGLVVLSVGLQISKDTVDLAGRLGVELKPSRFADSNVFKPVETSRAGVFACGVFQGPKDI
;
A
#
# COMPACT_ATOMS: atom_id res chain seq x y z
N SER A 1 2.51 8.56 -23.69
CA SER A 1 1.22 8.03 -23.25
C SER A 1 0.41 7.76 -24.51
N ASP A 2 0.20 6.53 -24.75
CA ASP A 2 -0.77 6.00 -25.67
C ASP A 2 -2.13 6.21 -25.00
N ASP A 3 -3.04 6.87 -25.65
CA ASP A 3 -4.42 7.11 -25.17
C ASP A 3 -5.26 5.80 -25.13
N GLN A 4 -4.60 4.65 -24.88
CA GLN A 4 -5.27 3.36 -24.79
C GLN A 4 -5.68 3.07 -23.33
N GLU A 5 -6.97 2.84 -23.15
CA GLU A 5 -7.50 2.40 -21.86
C GLU A 5 -6.96 1.00 -21.51
N PRO A 6 -6.39 0.80 -20.32
CA PRO A 6 -5.90 -0.51 -19.91
C PRO A 6 -7.08 -1.47 -19.70
N LYS A 7 -6.97 -2.68 -20.26
CA LYS A 7 -7.96 -3.76 -20.04
C LYS A 7 -7.73 -4.51 -18.73
N ARG A 8 -6.51 -4.47 -18.22
CA ARG A 8 -6.10 -5.15 -16.98
C ARG A 8 -5.21 -4.22 -16.16
N ILE A 9 -5.55 -4.04 -14.89
CA ILE A 9 -4.76 -3.24 -13.92
C ILE A 9 -4.36 -4.13 -12.74
N ALA A 10 -3.09 -4.03 -12.33
CA ALA A 10 -2.56 -4.69 -11.13
C ALA A 10 -2.18 -3.66 -10.06
N TRP A 11 -2.58 -3.89 -8.81
CA TRP A 11 -2.10 -3.15 -7.65
C TRP A 11 -1.10 -4.02 -6.88
N LEU A 12 0.12 -3.52 -6.69
CA LEU A 12 1.16 -4.20 -5.93
C LEU A 12 1.22 -3.62 -4.52
N GLN A 13 0.83 -4.42 -3.53
CA GLN A 13 0.79 -3.99 -2.13
C GLN A 13 2.15 -4.03 -1.45
N CYS A 14 2.29 -3.28 -0.36
CA CYS A 14 3.46 -3.25 0.51
C CYS A 14 4.75 -2.76 -0.18
N ILE A 15 4.67 -1.92 -1.20
CA ILE A 15 5.85 -1.31 -1.80
C ILE A 15 6.46 -0.31 -0.81
N GLY A 16 7.69 -0.57 -0.38
CA GLY A 16 8.38 0.23 0.64
C GLY A 16 7.85 0.04 2.08
N SER A 17 7.01 -0.96 2.32
CA SER A 17 6.50 -1.33 3.64
C SER A 17 6.68 -2.83 3.88
N ARG A 18 6.85 -3.25 5.15
CA ARG A 18 7.06 -4.64 5.53
C ARG A 18 8.25 -5.26 4.77
N ASP A 19 9.25 -4.45 4.54
CA ASP A 19 10.46 -4.78 3.79
C ASP A 19 11.68 -4.29 4.55
N THR A 20 12.33 -5.20 5.23
CA THR A 20 13.56 -4.95 6.00
C THR A 20 14.81 -5.03 5.13
N ASN A 21 14.72 -5.69 3.98
CA ASN A 21 15.89 -5.98 3.16
C ASN A 21 16.28 -4.82 2.24
N GLN A 22 15.30 -4.15 1.63
CA GLN A 22 15.55 -3.07 0.67
C GLN A 22 15.27 -1.69 1.25
N CYS A 23 14.13 -1.54 1.95
CA CYS A 23 13.66 -0.24 2.42
C CYS A 23 13.91 0.01 3.90
N GLY A 24 14.28 -1.01 4.68
CA GLY A 24 14.47 -0.90 6.12
C GLY A 24 13.18 -0.66 6.92
N ASN A 25 12.00 -0.76 6.28
CA ASN A 25 10.70 -0.50 6.89
C ASN A 25 10.01 -1.81 7.28
N SER A 26 10.12 -2.22 8.54
CA SER A 26 9.46 -3.44 9.06
C SER A 26 7.96 -3.30 9.30
N TYR A 27 7.45 -2.08 9.37
CA TYR A 27 6.06 -1.77 9.71
C TYR A 27 5.11 -1.82 8.50
N CYS A 28 3.82 -2.02 8.78
CA CYS A 28 2.75 -1.85 7.81
C CYS A 28 2.30 -0.39 7.78
N SER A 29 2.09 0.15 6.59
CA SER A 29 1.57 1.53 6.41
C SER A 29 0.08 1.69 6.71
N SER A 30 -0.64 0.60 6.98
CA SER A 30 -2.04 0.51 7.43
C SER A 30 -3.11 1.00 6.43
N VAL A 31 -2.77 1.80 5.44
CA VAL A 31 -3.75 2.47 4.55
C VAL A 31 -3.80 1.86 3.14
N CYS A 32 -2.70 1.26 2.67
CA CYS A 32 -2.56 0.89 1.25
C CYS A 32 -3.60 -0.15 0.79
N CYS A 33 -3.97 -1.12 1.64
CA CYS A 33 -4.97 -2.13 1.26
C CYS A 33 -6.34 -1.49 1.00
N MET A 34 -6.75 -0.53 1.83
CA MET A 34 -8.02 0.17 1.65
C MET A 34 -8.01 1.06 0.42
N TYR A 35 -6.91 1.77 0.17
CA TYR A 35 -6.76 2.61 -1.02
C TYR A 35 -6.82 1.78 -2.29
N ALA A 36 -6.05 0.69 -2.36
CA ALA A 36 -6.05 -0.19 -3.53
C ALA A 36 -7.44 -0.78 -3.82
N MET A 37 -8.16 -1.22 -2.80
CA MET A 37 -9.53 -1.71 -2.97
C MET A 37 -10.46 -0.62 -3.49
N LYS A 38 -10.39 0.58 -2.90
CA LYS A 38 -11.19 1.74 -3.33
C LYS A 38 -10.88 2.11 -4.77
N ASP A 39 -9.60 2.24 -5.12
CA ASP A 39 -9.17 2.61 -6.46
C ASP A 39 -9.58 1.57 -7.49
N ALA A 40 -9.42 0.28 -7.19
CA ALA A 40 -9.82 -0.81 -8.08
C ALA A 40 -11.34 -0.83 -8.32
N MET A 41 -12.15 -0.60 -7.27
CA MET A 41 -13.61 -0.54 -7.39
C MET A 41 -14.05 0.66 -8.25
N ILE A 42 -13.47 1.83 -8.00
CA ILE A 42 -13.77 3.06 -8.77
C ILE A 42 -13.32 2.89 -10.24
N ALA A 43 -12.12 2.37 -10.48
CA ALA A 43 -11.64 2.12 -11.83
C ALA A 43 -12.55 1.19 -12.61
N LYS A 44 -13.01 0.11 -11.96
CA LYS A 44 -13.92 -0.86 -12.56
C LYS A 44 -15.32 -0.26 -12.83
N GLU A 45 -15.82 0.58 -11.95
CA GLU A 45 -17.07 1.31 -12.12
C GLU A 45 -17.01 2.28 -13.32
N HIS A 46 -15.93 3.06 -13.44
CA HIS A 46 -15.71 4.00 -14.56
C HIS A 46 -15.50 3.29 -15.89
N ALA A 47 -14.90 2.11 -15.90
CA ALA A 47 -14.73 1.29 -17.10
C ALA A 47 -16.00 0.50 -17.49
N HIS A 48 -17.15 0.79 -16.88
CA HIS A 48 -18.42 0.12 -17.16
C HIS A 48 -18.34 -1.42 -17.14
N GLY A 49 -17.47 -1.96 -16.27
CA GLY A 49 -17.30 -3.41 -16.05
C GLY A 49 -16.36 -4.13 -17.02
N GLY A 50 -15.80 -3.43 -18.01
CA GLY A 50 -14.86 -4.01 -18.99
C GLY A 50 -13.40 -4.12 -18.52
N LEU A 51 -13.11 -3.87 -17.23
CA LEU A 51 -11.77 -3.80 -16.65
C LEU A 51 -11.53 -4.96 -15.68
N ASP A 52 -10.43 -5.68 -15.88
CA ASP A 52 -9.92 -6.68 -14.93
C ASP A 52 -8.99 -6.03 -13.92
N CYS A 53 -9.36 -6.10 -12.64
CA CYS A 53 -8.59 -5.55 -11.53
C CYS A 53 -8.02 -6.67 -10.66
N THR A 54 -6.70 -6.65 -10.44
CA THR A 54 -6.01 -7.63 -9.58
C THR A 54 -5.21 -6.91 -8.50
N ILE A 55 -5.36 -7.33 -7.25
CA ILE A 55 -4.58 -6.82 -6.10
C ILE A 55 -3.65 -7.94 -5.63
N PHE A 56 -2.34 -7.73 -5.79
CA PHE A 56 -1.30 -8.61 -5.27
C PHE A 56 -0.94 -8.21 -3.85
N ASN A 57 -1.08 -9.13 -2.89
CA ASN A 57 -0.90 -8.83 -1.47
C ASN A 57 -0.23 -9.99 -0.73
N MET A 58 0.43 -9.69 0.38
CA MET A 58 0.89 -10.73 1.32
C MET A 58 -0.24 -11.17 2.25
N ASP A 59 -1.03 -10.21 2.71
CA ASP A 59 -2.29 -10.33 3.45
C ASP A 59 -3.07 -9.03 3.27
N ILE A 60 -4.38 -9.08 3.38
CA ILE A 60 -5.21 -7.88 3.38
C ILE A 60 -5.37 -7.38 4.81
N ARG A 61 -5.02 -6.13 5.02
CA ARG A 61 -5.14 -5.42 6.29
C ARG A 61 -6.14 -4.29 6.15
N SER A 62 -7.40 -4.62 6.39
CA SER A 62 -8.50 -3.67 6.41
C SER A 62 -8.91 -3.43 7.86
N PHE A 63 -8.22 -2.47 8.50
CA PHE A 63 -8.48 -2.11 9.88
C PHE A 63 -9.62 -1.10 9.98
N GLY A 64 -10.44 -1.26 10.98
CA GLY A 64 -11.53 -0.35 11.31
C GLY A 64 -12.91 -0.97 11.13
N LYS A 65 -13.90 -0.24 11.65
CA LYS A 65 -15.29 -0.67 11.63
C LYS A 65 -15.80 -0.78 10.19
N ASP A 66 -16.42 -1.91 9.87
CA ASP A 66 -17.02 -2.20 8.55
C ASP A 66 -16.05 -2.36 7.36
N TYR A 67 -14.74 -2.28 7.56
CA TYR A 67 -13.77 -2.41 6.47
C TYR A 67 -13.71 -3.84 5.90
N GLU A 68 -13.99 -4.85 6.71
CA GLU A 68 -14.14 -6.23 6.21
C GLU A 68 -15.32 -6.36 5.24
N LYS A 69 -16.41 -5.64 5.49
CA LYS A 69 -17.54 -5.58 4.55
C LYS A 69 -17.13 -4.95 3.22
N TYR A 70 -16.24 -3.97 3.27
CA TYR A 70 -15.70 -3.33 2.08
C TYR A 70 -14.84 -4.30 1.26
N TYR A 71 -13.98 -5.08 1.92
CA TYR A 71 -13.20 -6.14 1.29
C TYR A 71 -14.10 -7.19 0.63
N ASN A 72 -15.12 -7.67 1.34
CA ASN A 72 -16.09 -8.63 0.83
C ASN A 72 -16.87 -8.07 -0.37
N ARG A 73 -17.18 -6.79 -0.36
CA ARG A 73 -17.79 -6.09 -1.50
C ARG A 73 -16.85 -6.08 -2.70
N ALA A 74 -15.58 -5.75 -2.51
CA ALA A 74 -14.59 -5.73 -3.58
C ALA A 74 -14.48 -7.11 -4.27
N ILE A 75 -14.49 -8.20 -3.49
CA ILE A 75 -14.52 -9.57 -4.04
C ILE A 75 -15.80 -9.80 -4.86
N LYS A 76 -16.95 -9.41 -4.31
CA LYS A 76 -18.26 -9.57 -4.98
C LYS A 76 -18.33 -8.77 -6.29
N ASP A 77 -17.69 -7.60 -6.33
CA ASP A 77 -17.61 -6.75 -7.52
C ASP A 77 -16.56 -7.26 -8.54
N GLY A 78 -15.97 -8.46 -8.27
CA GLY A 78 -15.09 -9.16 -9.19
C GLY A 78 -13.65 -8.62 -9.20
N ILE A 79 -13.19 -8.03 -8.11
CA ILE A 79 -11.75 -7.72 -7.93
C ILE A 79 -11.05 -9.00 -7.50
N ARG A 80 -10.00 -9.36 -8.23
CA ARG A 80 -9.18 -10.53 -7.94
C ARG A 80 -8.10 -10.20 -6.91
N PHE A 81 -8.01 -11.01 -5.86
CA PHE A 81 -6.96 -10.92 -4.86
C PHE A 81 -5.99 -12.10 -5.05
N VAL A 82 -4.71 -11.80 -5.21
CA VAL A 82 -3.65 -12.80 -5.35
C VAL A 82 -2.71 -12.68 -4.16
N ARG A 83 -2.68 -13.72 -3.33
CA ARG A 83 -1.77 -13.78 -2.18
C ARG A 83 -0.37 -14.14 -2.65
N SER A 84 0.35 -13.15 -3.11
CA SER A 84 1.73 -13.28 -3.55
C SER A 84 2.44 -11.93 -3.52
N ARG A 85 3.76 -11.97 -3.44
CA ARG A 85 4.62 -10.82 -3.70
C ARG A 85 5.18 -10.95 -5.11
N VAL A 86 4.93 -9.94 -5.95
CA VAL A 86 5.46 -9.93 -7.32
C VAL A 86 6.98 -9.79 -7.28
N HIS A 87 7.67 -10.65 -8.01
CA HIS A 87 9.14 -10.68 -8.05
C HIS A 87 9.72 -9.63 -8.99
N SER A 88 9.13 -9.51 -10.19
CA SER A 88 9.57 -8.56 -11.20
C SER A 88 8.40 -7.99 -11.98
N VAL A 89 8.62 -6.80 -12.50
CA VAL A 89 7.74 -6.11 -13.45
C VAL A 89 8.63 -5.72 -14.62
N ASP A 90 8.39 -6.34 -15.77
CA ASP A 90 9.19 -6.16 -16.97
C ASP A 90 8.34 -5.56 -18.09
N VAL A 91 8.84 -4.58 -18.83
CA VAL A 91 8.15 -4.00 -19.98
C VAL A 91 8.20 -4.98 -21.15
N LEU A 92 7.06 -5.23 -21.79
CA LEU A 92 6.97 -5.98 -23.03
C LEU A 92 7.14 -5.00 -24.21
N PRO A 93 8.28 -5.06 -24.97
CA PRO A 93 8.57 -4.07 -26.00
C PRO A 93 7.54 -4.04 -27.14
N GLU A 94 6.88 -5.17 -27.39
CA GLU A 94 5.95 -5.35 -28.52
C GLU A 94 4.60 -4.67 -28.27
N THR A 95 4.13 -4.67 -27.03
CA THR A 95 2.81 -4.14 -26.63
C THR A 95 2.87 -2.89 -25.77
N GLY A 96 4.03 -2.62 -25.16
CA GLY A 96 4.19 -1.60 -24.11
C GLY A 96 3.57 -2.00 -22.77
N ASN A 97 2.93 -3.15 -22.68
CA ASN A 97 2.35 -3.69 -21.47
C ASN A 97 3.43 -4.18 -20.49
N LEU A 98 3.01 -4.52 -19.27
CA LEU A 98 3.86 -4.92 -18.17
C LEU A 98 3.65 -6.40 -17.86
N SER A 99 4.74 -7.18 -17.91
CA SER A 99 4.77 -8.58 -17.51
C SER A 99 5.10 -8.70 -16.03
N LEU A 100 4.23 -9.32 -15.24
CA LEU A 100 4.42 -9.56 -13.82
C LEU A 100 4.74 -11.03 -13.58
N ARG A 101 5.84 -11.27 -12.86
CA ARG A 101 6.22 -12.63 -12.41
C ARG A 101 5.98 -12.78 -10.91
N TYR A 102 5.29 -13.85 -10.53
CA TYR A 102 5.03 -14.18 -9.13
C TYR A 102 4.88 -15.69 -8.93
N VAL A 103 4.95 -16.11 -7.67
CA VAL A 103 4.66 -17.52 -7.30
C VAL A 103 3.28 -17.54 -6.64
N ASP A 104 2.43 -18.45 -7.10
CA ASP A 104 1.10 -18.64 -6.52
C ASP A 104 1.15 -19.44 -5.19
N GLU A 105 0.00 -19.60 -4.53
CA GLU A 105 -0.09 -20.32 -3.26
C GLU A 105 0.24 -21.82 -3.38
N ALA A 106 0.16 -22.39 -4.59
CA ALA A 106 0.55 -23.77 -4.85
C ALA A 106 2.06 -23.91 -5.12
N GLY A 107 2.82 -22.81 -5.16
CA GLY A 107 4.25 -22.79 -5.47
C GLY A 107 4.57 -22.75 -6.96
N GLY A 108 3.57 -22.58 -7.82
CA GLY A 108 3.73 -22.45 -9.27
C GLY A 108 4.18 -21.06 -9.68
N LEU A 109 5.18 -20.99 -10.58
CA LEU A 109 5.58 -19.73 -11.19
C LEU A 109 4.51 -19.29 -12.20
N GLN A 110 3.99 -18.08 -12.01
CA GLN A 110 3.01 -17.44 -12.87
C GLN A 110 3.61 -16.23 -13.57
N VAL A 111 3.19 -16.01 -14.81
CA VAL A 111 3.52 -14.81 -15.60
C VAL A 111 2.23 -14.27 -16.19
N GLU A 112 1.91 -13.02 -15.86
CA GLU A 112 0.71 -12.36 -16.35
C GLU A 112 1.02 -10.99 -16.90
N GLU A 113 0.24 -10.58 -17.90
CA GLU A 113 0.38 -9.28 -18.58
C GLU A 113 -0.70 -8.30 -18.12
N TYR A 114 -0.30 -7.04 -17.89
CA TYR A 114 -1.17 -5.93 -17.46
C TYR A 114 -0.87 -4.68 -18.26
N GLY A 115 -1.91 -3.91 -18.59
CA GLY A 115 -1.76 -2.61 -19.25
C GLY A 115 -1.29 -1.51 -18.30
N LEU A 116 -1.57 -1.67 -16.99
CA LEU A 116 -1.16 -0.71 -15.96
C LEU A 116 -0.82 -1.44 -14.67
N VAL A 117 0.24 -0.98 -14.00
CA VAL A 117 0.63 -1.43 -12.67
C VAL A 117 0.67 -0.24 -11.71
N VAL A 118 -0.10 -0.34 -10.64
CA VAL A 118 -0.15 0.65 -9.57
C VAL A 118 0.69 0.18 -8.39
N LEU A 119 1.65 0.98 -7.99
CA LEU A 119 2.49 0.70 -6.82
C LEU A 119 1.83 1.29 -5.57
N SER A 120 1.33 0.44 -4.69
CA SER A 120 0.77 0.86 -3.40
C SER A 120 1.91 1.16 -2.42
N VAL A 121 2.49 2.34 -2.59
CA VAL A 121 3.63 2.80 -1.77
C VAL A 121 3.21 3.08 -0.34
N GLY A 122 4.13 2.80 0.60
CA GLY A 122 3.88 2.99 2.03
C GLY A 122 4.04 4.43 2.49
N LEU A 123 3.71 4.64 3.78
CA LEU A 123 3.91 5.90 4.49
C LEU A 123 5.30 5.91 5.13
N GLN A 124 6.01 7.01 4.96
CA GLN A 124 7.32 7.24 5.57
C GLN A 124 7.41 8.69 6.06
N ILE A 125 8.06 8.89 7.19
CA ILE A 125 8.32 10.24 7.71
C ILE A 125 9.45 10.87 6.89
N SER A 126 9.22 12.10 6.40
CA SER A 126 10.20 12.83 5.61
C SER A 126 11.44 13.19 6.44
N LYS A 127 12.57 13.38 5.76
CA LYS A 127 13.81 13.83 6.41
C LYS A 127 13.61 15.15 7.15
N ASP A 128 12.92 16.10 6.55
CA ASP A 128 12.68 17.41 7.15
C ASP A 128 11.90 17.32 8.46
N THR A 129 10.93 16.39 8.54
CA THR A 129 10.18 16.13 9.76
C THR A 129 11.05 15.50 10.84
N VAL A 130 11.95 14.60 10.47
CA VAL A 130 12.94 14.00 11.40
C VAL A 130 13.88 15.08 11.94
N ASP A 131 14.39 15.95 11.07
CA ASP A 131 15.27 17.05 11.44
C ASP A 131 14.56 18.08 12.34
N LEU A 132 13.26 18.34 12.08
CA LEU A 132 12.42 19.19 12.94
C LEU A 132 12.24 18.57 14.32
N ALA A 133 11.94 17.27 14.39
CA ALA A 133 11.81 16.56 15.66
C ALA A 133 13.10 16.63 16.50
N GLY A 134 14.26 16.47 15.85
CA GLY A 134 15.55 16.62 16.51
C GLY A 134 15.77 18.03 17.08
N ARG A 135 15.43 19.08 16.31
CA ARG A 135 15.51 20.48 16.79
C ARG A 135 14.58 20.78 17.96
N LEU A 136 13.42 20.14 17.99
CA LEU A 136 12.44 20.29 19.06
C LEU A 136 12.73 19.40 20.28
N GLY A 137 13.70 18.47 20.17
CA GLY A 137 14.01 17.52 21.24
C GLY A 137 12.92 16.45 21.41
N VAL A 138 12.22 16.10 20.33
CA VAL A 138 11.22 15.02 20.28
C VAL A 138 11.90 13.72 19.93
N GLU A 139 11.73 12.70 20.77
CA GLU A 139 12.24 11.35 20.51
C GLU A 139 11.38 10.63 19.45
N LEU A 140 12.06 9.87 18.60
CA LEU A 140 11.43 9.09 17.54
C LEU A 140 11.67 7.60 17.74
N LYS A 141 10.68 6.79 17.37
CA LYS A 141 10.82 5.33 17.25
C LYS A 141 11.85 4.98 16.14
N PRO A 142 12.38 3.75 16.13
CA PRO A 142 13.24 3.29 15.02
C PRO A 142 12.60 3.46 13.64
N SER A 143 11.30 3.41 13.56
CA SER A 143 10.49 3.67 12.34
C SER A 143 10.32 5.15 12.00
N ARG A 144 10.97 6.07 12.74
CA ARG A 144 10.94 7.53 12.60
C ARG A 144 9.62 8.22 12.95
N PHE A 145 8.61 7.50 13.39
CA PHE A 145 7.40 8.10 13.96
C PHE A 145 7.68 8.60 15.39
N ALA A 146 6.90 9.60 15.82
CA ALA A 146 7.04 10.13 17.18
C ALA A 146 6.88 9.03 18.24
N ASP A 147 7.76 9.02 19.23
CA ASP A 147 7.60 8.13 20.36
C ASP A 147 6.56 8.70 21.31
N SER A 148 5.40 8.05 21.37
CA SER A 148 4.25 8.43 22.19
C SER A 148 3.78 7.23 23.01
N ASN A 149 3.25 7.48 24.19
CA ASN A 149 2.69 6.47 25.07
C ASN A 149 1.25 6.12 24.63
N VAL A 150 0.87 4.85 24.76
CA VAL A 150 -0.48 4.38 24.41
C VAL A 150 -1.57 5.08 25.23
N PHE A 151 -1.32 5.41 26.49
CA PHE A 151 -2.26 6.12 27.35
C PHE A 151 -2.27 7.64 27.15
N LYS A 152 -1.26 8.17 26.47
CA LYS A 152 -1.10 9.58 26.13
C LYS A 152 -0.69 9.72 24.67
N PRO A 153 -1.56 9.34 23.76
CA PRO A 153 -1.17 9.10 22.37
C PRO A 153 -0.74 10.37 21.61
N VAL A 154 -1.12 11.54 22.08
CA VAL A 154 -0.75 12.83 21.45
C VAL A 154 0.46 13.50 22.12
N GLU A 155 0.83 13.10 23.35
CA GLU A 155 2.00 13.65 24.01
C GLU A 155 3.28 13.05 23.43
N THR A 156 4.27 13.90 23.17
CA THR A 156 5.62 13.47 22.78
C THR A 156 6.52 13.35 24.01
N SER A 157 7.75 12.89 23.81
CA SER A 157 8.80 12.91 24.84
C SER A 157 9.13 14.31 25.35
N ARG A 158 8.80 15.37 24.57
CA ARG A 158 9.03 16.75 24.95
C ARG A 158 7.76 17.39 25.52
N ALA A 159 7.81 17.81 26.78
CA ALA A 159 6.69 18.49 27.42
C ALA A 159 6.25 19.75 26.66
N GLY A 160 4.94 19.88 26.43
CA GLY A 160 4.34 20.98 25.68
C GLY A 160 4.39 20.82 24.16
N VAL A 161 4.97 19.73 23.64
CA VAL A 161 4.97 19.39 22.22
C VAL A 161 4.09 18.18 21.99
N PHE A 162 3.14 18.32 21.08
CA PHE A 162 2.15 17.28 20.77
C PHE A 162 2.31 16.83 19.33
N ALA A 163 2.08 15.54 19.08
CA ALA A 163 2.06 14.95 17.74
C ALA A 163 0.66 14.43 17.42
N CYS A 164 0.23 14.59 16.18
CA CYS A 164 -1.05 14.08 15.70
C CYS A 164 -0.92 13.54 14.26
N GLY A 165 -1.96 12.86 13.79
CA GLY A 165 -2.00 12.30 12.44
C GLY A 165 -0.92 11.24 12.20
N VAL A 166 -0.44 11.17 10.97
CA VAL A 166 0.51 10.14 10.50
C VAL A 166 1.85 10.20 11.25
N PHE A 167 2.22 11.33 11.81
CA PHE A 167 3.48 11.44 12.56
C PHE A 167 3.49 10.58 13.83
N GLN A 168 2.36 10.23 14.41
CA GLN A 168 2.28 9.30 15.55
C GLN A 168 2.52 7.83 15.15
N GLY A 169 2.17 7.47 13.92
CA GLY A 169 2.26 6.14 13.37
C GLY A 169 1.43 5.99 12.11
N PRO A 170 1.67 4.93 11.32
CA PRO A 170 0.89 4.67 10.14
C PRO A 170 -0.58 4.42 10.50
N LYS A 171 -1.46 5.26 10.02
CA LYS A 171 -2.90 5.18 10.28
C LYS A 171 -3.70 5.90 9.22
N ASP A 172 -4.99 5.59 9.17
CA ASP A 172 -5.98 6.28 8.37
C ASP A 172 -6.35 7.64 9.01
N ILE A 173 -7.00 8.49 8.23
CA ILE A 173 -7.46 9.82 8.65
C ILE A 173 -8.74 9.70 9.46
#